data_724d4ef8b0af982834833ba675db0ae9
#
_entry.id   724d4ef8b0af982834833ba675db0ae9
#
_cell.length_a   1.000
_cell.length_b   1.000
_cell.length_c   1.000
_cell.angle_alpha   90.00
_cell.angle_beta   90.00
_cell.angle_gamma   90.00
#
_symmetry.space_group_name_H-M   'P 1'
#
loop_
_entity.id
_entity.type
_entity.pdbx_description
1 polymer ?
#
loop_
_entity_poly.entity_id
_entity_poly.type
_entity_poly.pdbx_seq_one_letter_code
_entity_poly.pdbx_strand_id
1 'polypeptide(L)'
;MKDNVATEKVLEKTLADKLNKIPGIWCIKLSAQFITGIPDRMVICRGGYVAFVEVKGTGLKPRRSQEVIHDKIRALGFDMFVLDNPEQRDKMIEYFKSKVKPIEPITKVMSL
;
A
#
# COMPACT_ATOMS: atom_id res chain seq x y z
N MET A 1 2.59 -14.94 23.26
CA MET A 1 3.31 -13.75 22.81
C MET A 1 2.45 -12.86 21.94
N LYS A 2 2.80 -11.64 21.85
CA LYS A 2 2.03 -10.64 21.14
C LYS A 2 2.71 -10.13 19.91
N ASP A 3 3.54 -10.96 19.27
CA ASP A 3 4.37 -10.53 18.15
C ASP A 3 3.56 -10.08 16.95
N ASN A 4 2.32 -10.59 16.83
CA ASN A 4 1.44 -10.22 15.72
C ASN A 4 0.35 -9.23 16.12
N VAL A 5 0.49 -8.59 17.27
CA VAL A 5 -0.44 -7.56 17.71
C VAL A 5 0.23 -6.21 17.60
N ALA A 6 -0.41 -5.30 16.90
CA ALA A 6 0.10 -3.95 16.76
C ALA A 6 -1.04 -2.97 16.52
N THR A 7 -0.82 -1.71 16.89
CA THR A 7 -1.78 -0.66 16.61
C THR A 7 -1.70 -0.29 15.12
N GLU A 8 -2.78 0.27 14.63
CA GLU A 8 -2.86 0.77 13.27
C GLU A 8 -1.74 1.78 12.98
N LYS A 9 -1.52 2.71 13.91
CA LYS A 9 -0.51 3.76 13.76
C LYS A 9 0.89 3.18 13.60
N VAL A 10 1.25 2.20 14.42
CA VAL A 10 2.57 1.57 14.36
C VAL A 10 2.74 0.77 13.07
N LEU A 11 1.72 0.03 12.68
CA LEU A 11 1.76 -0.76 11.43
C LEU A 11 1.94 0.15 10.23
N GLU A 12 1.15 1.23 10.15
CA GLU A 12 1.22 2.15 9.01
C GLU A 12 2.59 2.83 8.94
N LYS A 13 3.08 3.33 10.07
CA LYS A 13 4.37 4.02 10.11
C LYS A 13 5.51 3.09 9.69
N THR A 14 5.56 1.91 10.26
CA THR A 14 6.66 0.98 9.96
C THR A 14 6.60 0.46 8.53
N LEU A 15 5.41 0.25 7.99
CA LEU A 15 5.26 -0.11 6.58
C LEU A 15 5.84 0.99 5.69
N ALA A 16 5.39 2.23 5.90
CA ALA A 16 5.81 3.35 5.07
C ALA A 16 7.31 3.61 5.19
N ASP A 17 7.84 3.61 6.41
CA ASP A 17 9.26 3.86 6.64
C ASP A 17 10.13 2.81 5.94
N LYS A 18 9.75 1.55 6.03
CA LYS A 18 10.51 0.45 5.41
C LYS A 18 10.40 0.49 3.90
N LEU A 19 9.20 0.70 3.35
CA LEU A 19 9.01 0.76 1.90
C LEU A 19 9.76 1.94 1.28
N ASN A 20 9.71 3.10 1.92
CA ASN A 20 10.35 4.30 1.38
C ASN A 20 11.88 4.25 1.43
N LYS A 21 12.46 3.28 2.14
CA LYS A 21 13.90 3.04 2.11
C LYS A 21 14.34 2.11 0.99
N ILE A 22 13.40 1.45 0.33
CA ILE A 22 13.73 0.54 -0.77
C ILE A 22 13.84 1.35 -2.07
N PRO A 23 15.00 1.30 -2.76
CA PRO A 23 15.10 1.99 -4.04
C PRO A 23 14.02 1.50 -5.01
N GLY A 24 13.33 2.45 -5.63
CA GLY A 24 12.28 2.12 -6.59
C GLY A 24 10.88 1.98 -5.99
N ILE A 25 10.70 2.23 -4.70
CA ILE A 25 9.38 2.21 -4.07
C ILE A 25 9.08 3.56 -3.44
N TRP A 26 7.87 4.03 -3.68
CA TRP A 26 7.33 5.22 -3.05
C TRP A 26 5.99 4.89 -2.41
N CYS A 27 5.93 4.96 -1.09
CA CYS A 27 4.70 4.72 -0.33
C CYS A 27 4.11 6.07 0.06
N ILE A 28 2.99 6.42 -0.56
CA ILE A 28 2.37 7.74 -0.45
C ILE A 28 1.20 7.67 0.51
N LYS A 29 1.11 8.64 1.41
CA LYS A 29 -0.07 8.76 2.27
C LYS A 29 -1.21 9.40 1.49
N LEU A 30 -2.38 8.77 1.56
CA LEU A 30 -3.59 9.33 0.97
C LEU A 30 -4.43 9.97 2.07
N SER A 31 -5.24 10.95 1.68
CA SER A 31 -6.10 11.66 2.60
C SER A 31 -7.56 11.39 2.30
N ALA A 32 -8.34 11.03 3.33
CA ALA A 32 -9.77 10.83 3.21
C ALA A 32 -10.55 12.16 3.14
N GLN A 33 -9.86 13.28 3.06
CA GLN A 33 -10.49 14.60 3.07
C GLN A 33 -11.49 14.77 1.92
N PHE A 34 -11.18 14.24 0.75
CA PHE A 34 -12.02 14.42 -0.44
C PHE A 34 -12.80 13.17 -0.82
N ILE A 35 -12.35 11.99 -0.41
CA ILE A 35 -12.99 10.72 -0.75
C ILE A 35 -13.10 9.90 0.52
N THR A 36 -14.33 9.77 1.01
CA THR A 36 -14.61 8.94 2.17
C THR A 36 -14.32 7.48 1.84
N GLY A 37 -13.52 6.82 2.67
CA GLY A 37 -13.19 5.40 2.49
C GLY A 37 -11.97 5.13 1.64
N ILE A 38 -11.24 6.18 1.19
CA ILE A 38 -9.99 5.99 0.44
C ILE A 38 -8.99 5.21 1.32
N PRO A 39 -8.17 4.31 0.75
CA PRO A 39 -7.14 3.61 1.52
C PRO A 39 -6.09 4.55 2.10
N ASP A 40 -5.39 4.10 3.13
CA ASP A 40 -4.37 4.91 3.81
C ASP A 40 -3.18 5.23 2.93
N ARG A 41 -2.74 4.27 2.12
CA ARG A 41 -1.49 4.38 1.36
C ARG A 41 -1.65 3.92 -0.08
N MET A 42 -0.93 4.59 -0.97
CA MET A 42 -0.71 4.13 -2.33
C MET A 42 0.77 3.78 -2.45
N VAL A 43 1.08 2.61 -3.02
CA VAL A 43 2.45 2.14 -3.19
C VAL A 43 2.75 2.10 -4.68
N ILE A 44 3.78 2.85 -5.07
CA ILE A 44 4.22 2.92 -6.47
C ILE A 44 5.60 2.29 -6.55
N CYS A 45 5.75 1.33 -7.45
CA CYS A 45 7.03 0.65 -7.68
C CYS A 45 7.54 0.96 -9.07
N ARG A 46 8.87 1.16 -9.18
CA ARG A 46 9.52 1.39 -10.47
C ARG A 46 9.15 0.27 -11.45
N GLY A 47 8.74 0.65 -12.63
CA GLY A 47 8.25 -0.29 -13.64
C GLY A 47 6.74 -0.24 -13.80
N GLY A 48 6.04 0.55 -12.97
CA GLY A 48 4.62 0.85 -13.17
C GLY A 48 3.65 0.05 -12.30
N TYR A 49 4.13 -0.74 -11.37
CA TYR A 49 3.23 -1.42 -10.43
C TYR A 49 2.68 -0.43 -9.40
N VAL A 50 1.37 -0.43 -9.23
CA VAL A 50 0.68 0.43 -8.27
C VAL A 50 -0.28 -0.43 -7.46
N ALA A 51 -0.26 -0.26 -6.13
CA ALA A 51 -1.16 -0.95 -5.23
C ALA A 51 -1.64 0.00 -4.14
N PHE A 52 -2.66 -0.42 -3.41
CA PHE A 52 -3.23 0.35 -2.32
C PHE A 52 -3.25 -0.49 -1.05
N VAL A 53 -3.06 0.17 0.08
CA VAL A 53 -3.02 -0.51 1.38
C VAL A 53 -3.89 0.25 2.38
N GLU A 54 -4.84 -0.48 2.95
CA GLU A 54 -5.60 -0.02 4.11
C GLU A 54 -4.98 -0.66 5.35
N VAL A 55 -4.64 0.14 6.36
CA VAL A 55 -4.03 -0.37 7.59
C VAL A 55 -5.06 -0.35 8.70
N LYS A 56 -5.18 -1.47 9.41
CA LYS A 56 -6.08 -1.62 10.55
C LYS A 56 -5.31 -2.15 11.74
N GLY A 57 -5.74 -1.79 12.94
CA GLY A 57 -5.23 -2.44 14.15
C GLY A 57 -5.55 -3.92 14.11
N THR A 58 -4.74 -4.73 14.79
CA THR A 58 -4.87 -6.18 14.77
C THR A 58 -6.29 -6.60 15.17
N GLY A 59 -6.90 -7.39 14.30
CA GLY A 59 -8.25 -7.93 14.52
C GLY A 59 -9.37 -7.01 14.06
N LEU A 60 -9.06 -5.79 13.63
CA LEU A 60 -10.07 -4.87 13.14
C LEU A 60 -10.26 -5.02 11.64
N LYS A 61 -11.44 -4.65 11.16
CA LYS A 61 -11.82 -4.80 9.76
C LYS A 61 -12.24 -3.46 9.16
N PRO A 62 -12.13 -3.30 7.83
CA PRO A 62 -12.60 -2.08 7.18
C PRO A 62 -14.08 -1.84 7.40
N ARG A 63 -14.46 -0.55 7.48
CA ARG A 63 -15.86 -0.15 7.53
C ARG A 63 -16.49 -0.31 6.15
N ARG A 64 -17.82 -0.29 6.12
CA ARG A 64 -18.57 -0.46 4.86
C ARG A 64 -18.16 0.57 3.81
N SER A 65 -17.99 1.84 4.20
CA SER A 65 -17.58 2.88 3.27
C SER A 65 -16.20 2.60 2.67
N GLN A 66 -15.31 1.99 3.43
CA GLN A 66 -14.00 1.61 2.95
C GLN A 66 -14.09 0.41 2.00
N GLU A 67 -14.93 -0.58 2.33
CA GLU A 67 -15.12 -1.74 1.46
C GLU A 67 -15.62 -1.35 0.07
N VAL A 68 -16.52 -0.38 0.00
CA VAL A 68 -17.05 0.11 -1.29
C VAL A 68 -15.90 0.65 -2.15
N ILE A 69 -15.02 1.44 -1.56
CA ILE A 69 -13.86 1.99 -2.30
C ILE A 69 -12.86 0.88 -2.65
N HIS A 70 -12.61 -0.04 -1.73
CA HIS A 70 -11.71 -1.18 -1.99
C HIS A 70 -12.19 -2.01 -3.19
N ASP A 71 -13.50 -2.28 -3.24
CA ASP A 71 -14.09 -3.06 -4.34
C ASP A 71 -13.94 -2.32 -5.67
N LYS A 72 -14.11 -0.99 -5.64
CA LYS A 72 -13.94 -0.16 -6.83
C LYS A 72 -12.49 -0.23 -7.35
N ILE A 73 -11.53 -0.13 -6.45
CA ILE A 73 -10.10 -0.22 -6.80
C ILE A 73 -9.79 -1.58 -7.42
N ARG A 74 -10.30 -2.67 -6.82
CA ARG A 74 -10.08 -4.02 -7.34
C ARG A 74 -10.74 -4.20 -8.70
N ALA A 75 -11.93 -3.63 -8.89
CA ALA A 75 -12.63 -3.73 -10.17
C ALA A 75 -11.87 -3.03 -11.30
N LEU A 76 -11.05 -2.04 -10.96
CA LEU A 76 -10.19 -1.35 -11.94
C LEU A 76 -8.89 -2.13 -12.21
N GLY A 77 -8.66 -3.24 -11.53
CA GLY A 77 -7.52 -4.11 -11.79
C GLY A 77 -6.30 -3.86 -10.89
N PHE A 78 -6.44 -3.03 -9.86
CA PHE A 78 -5.34 -2.77 -8.95
C PHE A 78 -5.41 -3.69 -7.74
N ASP A 79 -4.24 -4.01 -7.20
CA ASP A 79 -4.15 -4.75 -5.94
C ASP A 79 -4.54 -3.82 -4.78
N MET A 80 -5.41 -4.33 -3.92
CA MET A 80 -5.89 -3.60 -2.75
C MET A 80 -5.75 -4.52 -1.54
N PHE A 81 -4.86 -4.15 -0.63
CA PHE A 81 -4.53 -4.95 0.54
C PHE A 81 -5.10 -4.34 1.80
N VAL A 82 -5.48 -5.20 2.74
CA VAL A 82 -5.79 -4.80 4.11
C VAL A 82 -4.73 -5.42 5.00
N LEU A 83 -4.03 -4.57 5.75
CA LEU A 83 -2.92 -4.96 6.61
C LEU A 83 -3.35 -4.80 8.06
N ASP A 84 -3.27 -5.87 8.88
CA ASP A 84 -3.67 -5.78 10.27
C ASP A 84 -2.70 -6.44 11.25
N ASN A 85 -1.53 -6.90 10.81
CA ASN A 85 -0.56 -7.47 11.72
C ASN A 85 0.87 -7.39 11.18
N PRO A 86 1.89 -7.46 12.07
CA PRO A 86 3.30 -7.31 11.66
C PRO A 86 3.81 -8.40 10.71
N GLU A 87 3.33 -9.62 10.85
CA GLU A 87 3.76 -10.71 9.97
C GLU A 87 3.33 -10.44 8.52
N GLN A 88 2.09 -10.00 8.34
CA GLN A 88 1.60 -9.62 7.01
C GLN A 88 2.37 -8.42 6.45
N ARG A 89 2.69 -7.45 7.30
CA ARG A 89 3.48 -6.30 6.89
C ARG A 89 4.80 -6.74 6.28
N ASP A 90 5.50 -7.64 6.95
CA ASP A 90 6.81 -8.10 6.49
C ASP A 90 6.71 -8.86 5.17
N LYS A 91 5.69 -9.71 5.03
CA LYS A 91 5.42 -10.41 3.77
C LYS A 91 5.07 -9.43 2.65
N MET A 92 4.30 -8.42 2.97
CA MET A 92 3.89 -7.41 2.00
C MET A 92 5.07 -6.59 1.49
N ILE A 93 6.01 -6.25 2.38
CA ILE A 93 7.23 -5.55 2.00
C ILE A 93 8.03 -6.38 0.98
N GLU A 94 8.21 -7.68 1.24
CA GLU A 94 8.90 -8.55 0.32
C GLU A 94 8.17 -8.68 -1.01
N TYR A 95 6.84 -8.71 -0.97
CA TYR A 95 6.03 -8.74 -2.18
C TYR A 95 6.26 -7.49 -3.03
N PHE A 96 6.23 -6.31 -2.42
CA PHE A 96 6.45 -5.06 -3.15
C PHE A 96 7.88 -4.98 -3.70
N LYS A 97 8.87 -5.45 -2.95
CA LYS A 97 10.25 -5.52 -3.46
C LYS A 97 10.31 -6.34 -4.75
N SER A 98 9.54 -7.43 -4.83
CA SER A 98 9.53 -8.28 -6.01
C SER A 98 8.92 -7.60 -7.23
N LYS A 99 8.18 -6.51 -7.04
CA LYS A 99 7.54 -5.78 -8.13
C LYS A 99 8.41 -4.66 -8.71
N VAL A 100 9.51 -4.35 -8.04
CA VAL A 100 10.40 -3.28 -8.51
C VAL A 100 11.23 -3.79 -9.69
N LYS A 101 11.17 -3.09 -10.82
CA LYS A 101 11.94 -3.43 -11.99
C LYS A 101 13.25 -2.66 -12.01
N PRO A 102 14.27 -3.15 -12.75
CA PRO A 102 15.54 -2.45 -12.88
C PRO A 102 15.35 -1.03 -13.43
N ILE A 103 16.31 -0.16 -13.16
CA ILE A 103 16.31 1.18 -13.73
C ILE A 103 16.54 1.07 -15.23
N GLU A 104 15.67 1.73 -16.00
CA GLU A 104 15.83 1.83 -17.44
C GLU A 104 15.94 3.30 -17.84
N PRO A 105 16.74 3.61 -18.86
CA PRO A 105 16.81 4.97 -19.34
C PRO A 105 15.44 5.45 -19.81
N ILE A 106 15.15 6.73 -19.56
CA ILE A 106 13.95 7.34 -20.13
C ILE A 106 14.28 7.62 -21.58
N THR A 107 13.72 6.81 -22.48
CA THR A 107 14.00 6.91 -23.91
C THR A 107 12.85 7.50 -24.69
N LYS A 108 11.73 7.74 -24.02
CA LYS A 108 10.53 8.17 -24.71
C LYS A 108 9.73 9.12 -23.85
N VAL A 109 9.40 10.27 -24.41
CA VAL A 109 8.43 11.20 -23.84
C VAL A 109 7.22 11.18 -24.75
N MET A 110 6.05 10.88 -24.17
CA MET A 110 4.83 10.92 -24.95
C MET A 110 4.41 12.36 -25.18
N SER A 111 4.19 12.68 -26.43
CA SER A 111 3.71 13.98 -26.83
C SER A 111 2.28 13.81 -27.35
N LEU A 112 1.34 14.47 -26.72
CA LEU A 112 -0.07 14.35 -27.08
C LEU A 112 -0.54 15.58 -27.84
#